data_51aed1c459b8eeb8da0e38c1b1c1b713
#
_entry.id   51aed1c459b8eeb8da0e38c1b1c1b713
#
_cell.length_a   1.000
_cell.length_b   1.000
_cell.length_c   1.000
_cell.angle_alpha   90.00
_cell.angle_beta   90.00
_cell.angle_gamma   90.00
#
_symmetry.space_group_name_H-M   'P 1'
#
loop_
_entity.id
_entity.type
_entity.pdbx_description
1 polymer ?
#
loop_
_entity_poly.entity_id
_entity_poly.type
_entity_poly.pdbx_seq_one_letter_code
_entity_poly.pdbx_strand_id
1 'polypeptide(L)'
;MRIILAQPRGFCAGVVRAIDIVELALKKYGPPVYVRHEIVHNKRVVEDLKAKGAVFVEELDEVPDDAITDFSAHGVSQKVADNAEMRRLPVIDATCPLVAKVHKEGQRYSAEDYDIVLIGHEGHPEVEGTMGRIPGTVYLVSSAEDVDRLEVKDPNKLAYVTQTTLSVDDTRDVIDALKQRFPKIVGPDVKDICYATQNRQSAVRKLAEEVDVLLVVGAQNSSNSNRLREIGAELNVPSYLIDDAQALNTEWLKDAETVGITAGASAPEALVQELVSRLSELDDVEFVDFDGIQENVTFKLPIELQGVAA
;
A
#
# COMPACT_ATOMS: atom_id res chain seq x y z
N MET A 1 -16.95 23.40 15.00
CA MET A 1 -15.69 22.65 14.74
C MET A 1 -15.26 22.85 13.28
N ARG A 2 -14.00 23.11 13.01
CA ARG A 2 -13.46 23.21 11.62
C ARG A 2 -12.98 21.84 11.15
N ILE A 3 -13.24 21.50 9.89
CA ILE A 3 -12.79 20.25 9.28
C ILE A 3 -11.92 20.57 8.06
N ILE A 4 -10.71 20.02 8.02
CA ILE A 4 -9.78 20.11 6.90
C ILE A 4 -9.59 18.72 6.30
N LEU A 5 -9.93 18.57 5.02
CA LEU A 5 -9.76 17.30 4.30
C LEU A 5 -8.45 17.30 3.53
N ALA A 6 -7.55 16.38 3.84
CA ALA A 6 -6.27 16.25 3.13
C ALA A 6 -6.45 16.04 1.62
N GLN A 7 -5.53 16.58 0.83
CA GLN A 7 -5.45 16.39 -0.61
C GLN A 7 -3.98 16.09 -0.99
N PRO A 8 -3.67 14.90 -1.58
CA PRO A 8 -4.58 13.80 -1.87
C PRO A 8 -4.92 12.96 -0.64
N ARG A 9 -6.02 12.20 -0.73
CA ARG A 9 -6.43 11.17 0.23
C ARG A 9 -7.10 10.02 -0.50
N GLY A 10 -7.31 8.90 0.19
CA GLY A 10 -8.05 7.74 -0.32
C GLY A 10 -7.38 7.05 -1.52
N PHE A 11 -8.14 6.38 -2.35
CA PHE A 11 -7.66 5.49 -3.40
C PHE A 11 -6.58 6.08 -4.29
N CYS A 12 -5.50 5.30 -4.48
CA CYS A 12 -4.48 5.58 -5.50
C CYS A 12 -4.79 4.81 -6.81
N ALA A 13 -4.11 5.18 -7.90
CA ALA A 13 -4.32 4.52 -9.20
C ALA A 13 -4.04 3.01 -9.19
N GLY A 14 -3.11 2.54 -8.35
CA GLY A 14 -2.82 1.11 -8.19
C GLY A 14 -3.98 0.35 -7.56
N VAL A 15 -4.59 0.94 -6.53
CA VAL A 15 -5.76 0.38 -5.85
C VAL A 15 -6.99 0.40 -6.75
N VAL A 16 -7.30 1.52 -7.40
CA VAL A 16 -8.40 1.60 -8.39
C VAL A 16 -8.25 0.50 -9.43
N ARG A 17 -7.07 0.39 -10.06
CA ARG A 17 -6.81 -0.65 -11.06
C ARG A 17 -7.02 -2.06 -10.52
N ALA A 18 -6.60 -2.35 -9.29
CA ALA A 18 -6.73 -3.69 -8.72
C ALA A 18 -8.20 -4.06 -8.46
N ILE A 19 -9.00 -3.12 -7.96
CA ILE A 19 -10.44 -3.29 -7.75
C ILE A 19 -11.15 -3.48 -9.10
N ASP A 20 -10.86 -2.61 -10.07
CA ASP A 20 -11.44 -2.69 -11.43
C ASP A 20 -11.15 -4.06 -12.08
N ILE A 21 -9.96 -4.62 -11.87
CA ILE A 21 -9.59 -5.94 -12.40
C ILE A 21 -10.53 -7.01 -11.87
N VAL A 22 -10.77 -7.09 -10.55
CA VAL A 22 -11.67 -8.09 -9.97
C VAL A 22 -13.10 -7.89 -10.45
N GLU A 23 -13.59 -6.64 -10.48
CA GLU A 23 -14.94 -6.34 -10.95
C GLU A 23 -15.15 -6.69 -12.43
N LEU A 24 -14.18 -6.36 -13.28
CA LEU A 24 -14.23 -6.71 -14.71
C LEU A 24 -14.07 -8.21 -14.93
N ALA A 25 -13.27 -8.91 -14.12
CA ALA A 25 -13.17 -10.37 -14.16
C ALA A 25 -14.52 -11.02 -13.81
N LEU A 26 -15.18 -10.57 -12.72
CA LEU A 26 -16.52 -11.01 -12.36
C LEU A 26 -17.54 -10.74 -13.47
N LYS A 27 -17.46 -9.60 -14.13
CA LYS A 27 -18.35 -9.24 -15.24
C LYS A 27 -18.12 -10.09 -16.47
N LYS A 28 -16.85 -10.38 -16.80
CA LYS A 28 -16.47 -11.12 -18.01
C LYS A 28 -16.68 -12.62 -17.87
N TYR A 29 -16.31 -13.20 -16.75
CA TYR A 29 -16.27 -14.64 -16.56
C TYR A 29 -17.41 -15.17 -15.68
N GLY A 30 -18.09 -14.28 -14.94
CA GLY A 30 -19.09 -14.64 -13.94
C GLY A 30 -18.44 -15.06 -12.62
N PRO A 31 -19.23 -15.03 -11.51
CA PRO A 31 -18.77 -15.54 -10.22
C PRO A 31 -18.71 -17.08 -10.22
N PRO A 32 -17.82 -17.70 -9.41
CA PRO A 32 -16.85 -17.04 -8.56
C PRO A 32 -15.56 -16.65 -9.28
N VAL A 33 -14.93 -15.55 -8.83
CA VAL A 33 -13.53 -15.21 -9.15
C VAL A 33 -12.73 -15.33 -7.86
N TYR A 34 -11.66 -16.10 -7.87
CA TYR A 34 -10.82 -16.34 -6.70
C TYR A 34 -9.72 -15.29 -6.63
N VAL A 35 -9.54 -14.69 -5.47
CA VAL A 35 -8.52 -13.64 -5.24
C VAL A 35 -7.58 -14.12 -4.15
N ARG A 36 -6.28 -14.28 -4.48
CA ARG A 36 -5.29 -14.68 -3.50
C ARG A 36 -4.89 -13.48 -2.64
N HIS A 37 -5.09 -13.61 -1.32
CA HIS A 37 -5.02 -12.57 -0.31
C HIS A 37 -6.03 -11.42 -0.55
N GLU A 38 -6.13 -10.50 0.37
CA GLU A 38 -6.91 -9.27 0.17
C GLU A 38 -6.38 -8.55 -1.08
N ILE A 39 -7.28 -8.13 -1.97
CA ILE A 39 -6.87 -7.40 -3.19
C ILE A 39 -6.11 -6.11 -2.83
N VAL A 40 -6.55 -5.46 -1.77
CA VAL A 40 -5.92 -4.34 -1.08
C VAL A 40 -6.30 -4.39 0.40
N HIS A 41 -5.50 -3.79 1.28
CA HIS A 41 -5.77 -3.77 2.73
C HIS A 41 -6.91 -2.81 3.08
N ASN A 42 -8.14 -3.24 2.84
CA ASN A 42 -9.35 -2.53 3.26
C ASN A 42 -10.54 -3.48 3.36
N LYS A 43 -11.09 -3.63 4.56
CA LYS A 43 -12.21 -4.54 4.85
C LYS A 43 -13.46 -4.25 4.01
N ARG A 44 -13.83 -2.95 3.85
CA ARG A 44 -15.00 -2.55 3.06
C ARG A 44 -14.85 -2.99 1.59
N VAL A 45 -13.68 -2.77 1.00
CA VAL A 45 -13.40 -3.20 -0.39
C VAL A 45 -13.51 -4.71 -0.51
N VAL A 46 -12.93 -5.47 0.42
CA VAL A 46 -13.00 -6.93 0.41
C VAL A 46 -14.46 -7.42 0.54
N GLU A 47 -15.24 -6.85 1.45
CA GLU A 47 -16.65 -7.19 1.64
C GLU A 47 -17.51 -6.84 0.42
N ASP A 48 -17.31 -5.67 -0.18
CA ASP A 48 -18.01 -5.25 -1.38
C ASP A 48 -17.73 -6.19 -2.57
N LEU A 49 -16.48 -6.63 -2.74
CA LEU A 49 -16.11 -7.59 -3.78
C LEU A 49 -16.64 -9.00 -3.49
N LYS A 50 -16.66 -9.44 -2.22
CA LYS A 50 -17.31 -10.70 -1.80
C LYS A 50 -18.78 -10.68 -2.13
N ALA A 51 -19.48 -9.58 -1.86
CA ALA A 51 -20.91 -9.43 -2.19
C ALA A 51 -21.17 -9.52 -3.70
N LYS A 52 -20.18 -9.18 -4.55
CA LYS A 52 -20.24 -9.29 -6.01
C LYS A 52 -19.86 -10.69 -6.52
N GLY A 53 -19.34 -11.57 -5.65
CA GLY A 53 -19.02 -12.97 -5.98
C GLY A 53 -17.51 -13.27 -6.06
N ALA A 54 -16.65 -12.39 -5.57
CA ALA A 54 -15.24 -12.71 -5.36
C ALA A 54 -15.06 -13.64 -4.14
N VAL A 55 -14.16 -14.61 -4.24
CA VAL A 55 -13.80 -15.54 -3.17
C VAL A 55 -12.34 -15.30 -2.81
N PHE A 56 -12.09 -14.80 -1.61
CA PHE A 56 -10.73 -14.55 -1.13
C PHE A 56 -10.16 -15.82 -0.50
N VAL A 57 -8.96 -16.18 -0.88
CA VAL A 57 -8.22 -17.36 -0.40
C VAL A 57 -6.83 -16.95 0.07
N GLU A 58 -6.27 -17.69 1.00
CA GLU A 58 -4.89 -17.45 1.46
C GLU A 58 -3.89 -18.13 0.52
N GLU A 59 -4.16 -19.39 0.12
CA GLU A 59 -3.28 -20.15 -0.73
C GLU A 59 -3.99 -20.68 -1.99
N LEU A 60 -3.20 -20.89 -3.05
CA LEU A 60 -3.76 -21.40 -4.32
C LEU A 60 -4.37 -22.79 -4.21
N ASP A 61 -3.98 -23.58 -3.20
CA ASP A 61 -4.54 -24.93 -2.98
C ASP A 61 -6.05 -24.90 -2.67
N GLU A 62 -6.55 -23.75 -2.22
CA GLU A 62 -7.99 -23.52 -1.98
C GLU A 62 -8.77 -23.20 -3.27
N VAL A 63 -8.05 -22.90 -4.36
CA VAL A 63 -8.67 -22.56 -5.64
C VAL A 63 -9.00 -23.85 -6.41
N PRO A 64 -10.24 -24.06 -6.88
CA PRO A 64 -10.56 -25.17 -7.78
C PRO A 64 -9.78 -25.12 -9.09
N ASP A 65 -9.58 -26.29 -9.71
CA ASP A 65 -8.96 -26.34 -11.04
C ASP A 65 -9.82 -25.58 -12.08
N ASP A 66 -9.15 -24.94 -13.03
CA ASP A 66 -9.77 -24.12 -14.09
C ASP A 66 -10.50 -22.85 -13.60
N ALA A 67 -10.49 -22.53 -12.30
CA ALA A 67 -11.14 -21.33 -11.78
C ALA A 67 -10.33 -20.05 -12.08
N ILE A 68 -11.03 -18.96 -12.44
CA ILE A 68 -10.42 -17.65 -12.65
C ILE A 68 -9.82 -17.17 -11.33
N THR A 69 -8.56 -16.82 -11.39
CA THR A 69 -7.76 -16.46 -10.20
C THR A 69 -7.11 -15.09 -10.39
N ASP A 70 -7.23 -14.21 -9.40
CA ASP A 70 -6.57 -12.91 -9.38
C ASP A 70 -5.45 -12.89 -8.34
N PHE A 71 -4.30 -12.36 -8.72
CA PHE A 71 -3.25 -11.99 -7.75
C PHE A 71 -3.48 -10.57 -7.24
N SER A 72 -3.26 -10.35 -5.94
CA SER A 72 -3.51 -9.06 -5.31
C SER A 72 -2.55 -7.95 -5.80
N ALA A 73 -2.89 -6.71 -5.49
CA ALA A 73 -2.07 -5.53 -5.82
C ALA A 73 -0.64 -5.60 -5.24
N HIS A 74 -0.44 -6.36 -4.17
CA HIS A 74 0.85 -6.53 -3.48
C HIS A 74 1.87 -7.36 -4.28
N GLY A 75 1.41 -8.09 -5.28
CA GLY A 75 2.24 -9.04 -6.03
C GLY A 75 2.40 -10.38 -5.30
N VAL A 76 3.00 -11.33 -5.98
CA VAL A 76 3.22 -12.69 -5.48
C VAL A 76 4.65 -13.15 -5.76
N SER A 77 5.15 -14.10 -4.97
CA SER A 77 6.44 -14.75 -5.21
C SER A 77 6.46 -15.56 -6.51
N GLN A 78 7.66 -15.83 -7.03
CA GLN A 78 7.80 -16.70 -8.21
C GLN A 78 7.22 -18.10 -7.95
N LYS A 79 7.40 -18.64 -6.74
CA LYS A 79 6.85 -19.93 -6.34
C LYS A 79 5.32 -19.98 -6.50
N VAL A 80 4.62 -18.91 -6.14
CA VAL A 80 3.15 -18.82 -6.29
C VAL A 80 2.78 -18.76 -7.79
N ALA A 81 3.50 -17.97 -8.57
CA ALA A 81 3.26 -17.90 -10.02
C ALA A 81 3.50 -19.25 -10.72
N ASP A 82 4.61 -19.93 -10.38
CA ASP A 82 4.93 -21.27 -10.93
C ASP A 82 3.89 -22.31 -10.52
N ASN A 83 3.36 -22.25 -9.30
CA ASN A 83 2.28 -23.14 -8.85
C ASN A 83 1.00 -22.92 -9.67
N ALA A 84 0.62 -21.66 -9.89
CA ALA A 84 -0.54 -21.33 -10.72
C ALA A 84 -0.37 -21.84 -12.17
N GLU A 85 0.83 -21.67 -12.75
CA GLU A 85 1.16 -22.16 -14.09
C GLU A 85 1.11 -23.69 -14.16
N MET A 86 1.72 -24.38 -13.20
CA MET A 86 1.73 -25.84 -13.08
C MET A 86 0.31 -26.41 -13.00
N ARG A 87 -0.58 -25.73 -12.27
CA ARG A 87 -2.00 -26.07 -12.15
C ARG A 87 -2.84 -25.57 -13.34
N ARG A 88 -2.25 -24.85 -14.27
CA ARG A 88 -2.93 -24.22 -15.43
C ARG A 88 -4.11 -23.34 -15.04
N LEU A 89 -4.02 -22.66 -13.88
CA LEU A 89 -5.05 -21.71 -13.48
C LEU A 89 -5.05 -20.52 -14.44
N PRO A 90 -6.22 -20.09 -14.91
CA PRO A 90 -6.34 -18.84 -15.67
C PRO A 90 -6.16 -17.66 -14.71
N VAL A 91 -4.95 -17.09 -14.70
CA VAL A 91 -4.55 -16.02 -13.77
C VAL A 91 -4.68 -14.65 -14.42
N ILE A 92 -5.25 -13.70 -13.69
CA ILE A 92 -5.21 -12.27 -13.98
C ILE A 92 -4.35 -11.61 -12.90
N ASP A 93 -3.29 -10.92 -13.32
CA ASP A 93 -2.32 -10.33 -12.38
C ASP A 93 -2.69 -8.86 -12.09
N ALA A 94 -3.24 -8.61 -10.89
CA ALA A 94 -3.54 -7.27 -10.42
C ALA A 94 -2.37 -6.58 -9.72
N THR A 95 -1.17 -7.16 -9.70
CA THR A 95 0.03 -6.52 -9.11
C THR A 95 0.15 -5.08 -9.59
N CYS A 96 0.30 -4.16 -8.63
CA CYS A 96 0.49 -2.74 -8.93
C CYS A 96 1.72 -2.55 -9.82
N PRO A 97 1.64 -1.77 -10.90
CA PRO A 97 2.79 -1.52 -11.78
C PRO A 97 4.02 -0.97 -11.06
N LEU A 98 3.84 -0.26 -9.93
CA LEU A 98 4.94 0.26 -9.13
C LEU A 98 5.60 -0.83 -8.27
N VAL A 99 4.84 -1.80 -7.79
CA VAL A 99 5.39 -3.01 -7.14
C VAL A 99 6.13 -3.87 -8.19
N ALA A 100 5.53 -4.07 -9.36
CA ALA A 100 6.17 -4.79 -10.45
C ALA A 100 7.48 -4.13 -10.92
N LYS A 101 7.59 -2.79 -10.82
CA LYS A 101 8.84 -2.05 -11.06
C LYS A 101 9.92 -2.48 -10.07
N VAL A 102 9.60 -2.55 -8.77
CA VAL A 102 10.55 -2.97 -7.72
C VAL A 102 11.02 -4.41 -7.97
N HIS A 103 10.09 -5.32 -8.31
CA HIS A 103 10.45 -6.70 -8.68
C HIS A 103 11.47 -6.74 -9.83
N LYS A 104 11.20 -6.00 -10.91
CA LYS A 104 12.10 -5.95 -12.09
C LYS A 104 13.45 -5.32 -11.78
N GLU A 105 13.47 -4.32 -10.91
CA GLU A 105 14.71 -3.67 -10.50
C GLU A 105 15.58 -4.61 -9.67
N GLY A 106 15.01 -5.31 -8.70
CA GLY A 106 15.70 -6.33 -7.93
C GLY A 106 16.20 -7.48 -8.80
N GLN A 107 15.37 -7.96 -9.76
CA GLN A 107 15.77 -8.99 -10.73
C GLN A 107 16.94 -8.53 -11.61
N ARG A 108 16.95 -7.26 -12.06
CA ARG A 108 18.05 -6.69 -12.84
C ARG A 108 19.35 -6.68 -12.06
N TYR A 109 19.33 -6.20 -10.80
CA TYR A 109 20.51 -6.22 -9.94
C TYR A 109 21.00 -7.66 -9.66
N SER A 110 20.10 -8.59 -9.42
CA SER A 110 20.45 -10.01 -9.25
C SER A 110 21.11 -10.60 -10.51
N ALA A 111 20.62 -10.26 -11.70
CA ALA A 111 21.21 -10.68 -12.98
C ALA A 111 22.61 -10.06 -13.24
N GLU A 112 22.96 -8.99 -12.55
CA GLU A 112 24.28 -8.36 -12.55
C GLU A 112 25.17 -8.85 -11.38
N ASP A 113 24.81 -9.99 -10.75
CA ASP A 113 25.50 -10.64 -9.62
C ASP A 113 25.56 -9.80 -8.34
N TYR A 114 24.56 -8.95 -8.09
CA TYR A 114 24.37 -8.29 -6.79
C TYR A 114 23.52 -9.15 -5.86
N ASP A 115 23.92 -9.25 -4.59
CA ASP A 115 23.02 -9.61 -3.52
C ASP A 115 22.13 -8.40 -3.19
N ILE A 116 20.88 -8.63 -2.82
CA ILE A 116 19.89 -7.57 -2.66
C ILE A 116 19.58 -7.33 -1.18
N VAL A 117 19.52 -6.07 -0.79
CA VAL A 117 18.95 -5.65 0.50
C VAL A 117 17.56 -5.07 0.21
N LEU A 118 16.52 -5.72 0.70
CA LEU A 118 15.16 -5.21 0.66
C LEU A 118 14.88 -4.43 1.94
N ILE A 119 14.54 -3.15 1.82
CA ILE A 119 14.06 -2.35 2.93
C ILE A 119 12.54 -2.54 2.99
N GLY A 120 12.03 -3.10 4.10
CA GLY A 120 10.60 -3.42 4.22
C GLY A 120 10.23 -4.05 5.56
N HIS A 121 8.94 -4.25 5.78
CA HIS A 121 8.41 -4.86 7.01
C HIS A 121 8.21 -6.36 6.82
N GLU A 122 8.80 -7.15 7.71
CA GLU A 122 8.62 -8.61 7.73
C GLU A 122 7.14 -9.00 7.80
N GLY A 123 6.75 -10.05 7.06
CA GLY A 123 5.38 -10.54 7.01
C GLY A 123 4.42 -9.72 6.14
N HIS A 124 4.86 -8.61 5.55
CA HIS A 124 4.02 -7.86 4.62
C HIS A 124 3.95 -8.56 3.26
N PRO A 125 2.75 -8.77 2.65
CA PRO A 125 2.60 -9.49 1.38
C PRO A 125 3.47 -8.94 0.22
N GLU A 126 3.65 -7.62 0.12
CA GLU A 126 4.52 -7.00 -0.88
C GLU A 126 5.99 -7.39 -0.67
N VAL A 127 6.43 -7.48 0.59
CA VAL A 127 7.81 -7.87 0.95
C VAL A 127 8.04 -9.34 0.60
N GLU A 128 7.12 -10.23 0.99
CA GLU A 128 7.18 -11.65 0.65
C GLU A 128 7.16 -11.88 -0.87
N GLY A 129 6.29 -11.15 -1.58
CA GLY A 129 6.23 -11.18 -3.04
C GLY A 129 7.54 -10.74 -3.68
N THR A 130 8.10 -9.61 -3.23
CA THR A 130 9.36 -9.05 -3.75
C THR A 130 10.54 -9.98 -3.47
N MET A 131 10.70 -10.45 -2.23
CA MET A 131 11.76 -11.41 -1.88
C MET A 131 11.68 -12.68 -2.73
N GLY A 132 10.47 -13.20 -2.92
CA GLY A 132 10.26 -14.41 -3.70
C GLY A 132 10.34 -14.22 -5.23
N ARG A 133 10.35 -13.00 -5.74
CA ARG A 133 10.53 -12.68 -7.18
C ARG A 133 11.96 -12.44 -7.58
N ILE A 134 12.81 -12.07 -6.63
CA ILE A 134 14.21 -11.77 -6.90
C ILE A 134 15.04 -13.05 -6.74
N PRO A 135 15.73 -13.53 -7.80
CA PRO A 135 16.64 -14.67 -7.68
C PRO A 135 17.83 -14.36 -6.78
N GLY A 136 18.42 -15.39 -6.18
CA GLY A 136 19.64 -15.24 -5.39
C GLY A 136 19.38 -14.86 -3.93
N THR A 137 20.31 -14.11 -3.32
CA THR A 137 20.23 -13.75 -1.90
C THR A 137 19.54 -12.40 -1.74
N VAL A 138 18.48 -12.39 -0.94
CA VAL A 138 17.78 -11.17 -0.53
C VAL A 138 17.82 -11.08 0.99
N TYR A 139 18.41 -10.01 1.50
CA TYR A 139 18.44 -9.66 2.92
C TYR A 139 17.29 -8.67 3.21
N LEU A 140 16.56 -8.87 4.30
CA LEU A 140 15.52 -7.96 4.74
C LEU A 140 16.04 -7.07 5.88
N VAL A 141 15.80 -5.77 5.79
CA VAL A 141 16.04 -4.80 6.87
C VAL A 141 14.84 -3.87 6.99
N SER A 142 14.49 -3.51 8.21
CA SER A 142 13.38 -2.59 8.50
C SER A 142 13.84 -1.31 9.19
N SER A 143 15.04 -1.29 9.76
CA SER A 143 15.58 -0.16 10.52
C SER A 143 17.08 0.04 10.28
N ALA A 144 17.62 1.17 10.71
CA ALA A 144 19.07 1.42 10.70
C ALA A 144 19.83 0.45 11.61
N GLU A 145 19.21 0.03 12.74
CA GLU A 145 19.80 -0.96 13.65
C GLU A 145 19.93 -2.35 13.02
N ASP A 146 19.03 -2.72 12.11
CA ASP A 146 19.14 -3.97 11.35
C ASP A 146 20.33 -3.93 10.40
N VAL A 147 20.61 -2.77 9.84
CA VAL A 147 21.79 -2.57 8.98
C VAL A 147 23.07 -2.85 9.74
N ASP A 148 23.18 -2.45 11.01
CA ASP A 148 24.37 -2.71 11.85
C ASP A 148 24.63 -4.20 12.09
N ARG A 149 23.58 -5.01 12.06
CA ARG A 149 23.64 -6.47 12.30
C ARG A 149 23.73 -7.31 11.02
N LEU A 150 23.58 -6.64 9.85
CA LEU A 150 23.47 -7.32 8.57
C LEU A 150 24.80 -8.00 8.19
N GLU A 151 24.80 -9.32 8.05
CA GLU A 151 25.91 -10.11 7.56
C GLU A 151 25.72 -10.43 6.08
N VAL A 152 26.63 -9.95 5.22
CA VAL A 152 26.54 -10.09 3.76
C VAL A 152 27.72 -10.87 3.21
N LYS A 153 27.54 -11.55 2.07
CA LYS A 153 28.58 -12.36 1.45
C LYS A 153 29.70 -11.50 0.86
N ASP A 154 29.34 -10.49 0.07
CA ASP A 154 30.27 -9.53 -0.54
C ASP A 154 29.78 -8.10 -0.32
N PRO A 155 30.43 -7.31 0.55
CA PRO A 155 30.05 -5.93 0.81
C PRO A 155 30.27 -4.98 -0.40
N ASN A 156 30.91 -5.45 -1.45
CA ASN A 156 31.16 -4.65 -2.66
C ASN A 156 30.16 -4.93 -3.80
N LYS A 157 29.30 -5.96 -3.62
CA LYS A 157 28.34 -6.41 -4.62
C LYS A 157 26.91 -6.43 -4.02
N LEU A 158 26.49 -5.29 -3.49
CA LEU A 158 25.18 -5.09 -2.90
C LEU A 158 24.35 -4.07 -3.68
N ALA A 159 23.08 -4.35 -3.86
CA ALA A 159 22.09 -3.39 -4.29
C ALA A 159 20.93 -3.37 -3.28
N TYR A 160 20.18 -2.27 -3.22
CA TYR A 160 18.98 -2.22 -2.40
C TYR A 160 17.76 -1.80 -3.23
N VAL A 161 16.60 -2.27 -2.80
CA VAL A 161 15.26 -1.86 -3.24
C VAL A 161 14.38 -1.67 -2.01
N THR A 162 13.23 -1.00 -2.15
CA THR A 162 12.36 -0.72 -1.01
C THR A 162 10.93 -1.17 -1.25
N GLN A 163 10.20 -1.50 -0.17
CA GLN A 163 8.76 -1.60 -0.18
C GLN A 163 8.15 -0.24 -0.56
N THR A 164 7.02 -0.25 -1.28
CA THR A 164 6.45 0.99 -1.87
C THR A 164 5.70 1.88 -0.88
N THR A 165 5.39 1.40 0.33
CA THR A 165 4.51 2.05 1.32
C THR A 165 5.23 2.50 2.59
N LEU A 166 6.56 2.55 2.59
CA LEU A 166 7.37 2.94 3.74
C LEU A 166 7.30 4.45 4.03
N SER A 167 7.76 4.80 5.22
CA SER A 167 8.13 6.17 5.56
C SER A 167 9.26 6.66 4.66
N VAL A 168 9.10 7.84 4.08
CA VAL A 168 10.16 8.46 3.28
C VAL A 168 11.38 8.79 4.13
N ASP A 169 11.17 9.32 5.34
CA ASP A 169 12.27 9.76 6.21
C ASP A 169 13.01 8.56 6.82
N ASP A 170 12.28 7.60 7.41
CA ASP A 170 12.90 6.40 7.99
C ASP A 170 13.65 5.58 6.93
N THR A 171 13.07 5.49 5.71
CA THR A 171 13.75 4.82 4.60
C THR A 171 15.04 5.52 4.22
N ARG A 172 15.07 6.86 4.26
CA ARG A 172 16.30 7.63 4.01
C ARG A 172 17.36 7.33 5.06
N ASP A 173 16.98 7.26 6.34
CA ASP A 173 17.90 6.93 7.43
C ASP A 173 18.49 5.52 7.26
N VAL A 174 17.66 4.54 6.87
CA VAL A 174 18.14 3.18 6.55
C VAL A 174 19.09 3.18 5.34
N ILE A 175 18.77 3.93 4.28
CA ILE A 175 19.62 4.06 3.10
C ILE A 175 20.97 4.71 3.45
N ASP A 176 20.96 5.73 4.29
CA ASP A 176 22.19 6.41 4.73
C ASP A 176 23.06 5.47 5.58
N ALA A 177 22.47 4.70 6.48
CA ALA A 177 23.16 3.66 7.24
C ALA A 177 23.78 2.58 6.30
N LEU A 178 23.01 2.13 5.29
CA LEU A 178 23.50 1.20 4.28
C LEU A 178 24.70 1.78 3.50
N LYS A 179 24.62 3.03 3.04
CA LYS A 179 25.70 3.70 2.30
C LYS A 179 26.94 3.93 3.17
N GLN A 180 26.74 4.21 4.46
CA GLN A 180 27.83 4.34 5.41
C GLN A 180 28.56 3.02 5.65
N ARG A 181 27.81 1.93 5.86
CA ARG A 181 28.39 0.60 6.11
C ARG A 181 28.93 -0.06 4.85
N PHE A 182 28.27 0.12 3.72
CA PHE A 182 28.58 -0.46 2.42
C PHE A 182 28.75 0.63 1.35
N PRO A 183 29.89 1.33 1.29
CA PRO A 183 30.04 2.51 0.44
C PRO A 183 29.88 2.28 -1.07
N LYS A 184 29.88 1.03 -1.53
CA LYS A 184 29.68 0.65 -2.93
C LYS A 184 28.25 0.16 -3.23
N ILE A 185 27.37 0.16 -2.24
CA ILE A 185 25.99 -0.25 -2.45
C ILE A 185 25.30 0.67 -3.47
N VAL A 186 24.50 0.09 -4.34
CA VAL A 186 23.72 0.82 -5.36
C VAL A 186 22.23 0.66 -5.11
N GLY A 187 21.45 1.64 -5.53
CA GLY A 187 19.99 1.56 -5.39
C GLY A 187 19.28 2.83 -5.84
N PRO A 188 17.94 2.82 -5.83
CA PRO A 188 17.09 3.87 -6.40
C PRO A 188 16.89 5.08 -5.47
N ASP A 189 17.55 5.17 -4.31
CA ASP A 189 17.17 6.06 -3.20
C ASP A 189 15.72 5.80 -2.75
N VAL A 190 14.96 6.84 -2.42
CA VAL A 190 13.54 6.73 -2.04
C VAL A 190 12.59 6.61 -3.24
N LYS A 191 13.09 6.43 -4.45
CA LYS A 191 12.27 6.42 -5.68
C LYS A 191 11.39 5.18 -5.85
N ASP A 192 11.60 4.14 -5.04
CA ASP A 192 10.72 2.98 -5.00
C ASP A 192 9.50 3.21 -4.12
N ILE A 193 9.58 4.14 -3.16
CA ILE A 193 8.38 4.58 -2.42
C ILE A 193 7.45 5.24 -3.44
N CYS A 194 6.23 4.70 -3.58
CA CYS A 194 5.34 5.13 -4.65
C CYS A 194 4.87 6.58 -4.47
N TYR A 195 4.52 7.24 -5.58
CA TYR A 195 4.02 8.62 -5.58
C TYR A 195 2.85 8.82 -4.61
N ALA A 196 1.94 7.85 -4.55
CA ALA A 196 0.76 7.94 -3.70
C ALA A 196 1.13 7.96 -2.21
N THR A 197 2.11 7.16 -1.80
CA THR A 197 2.66 7.16 -0.45
C THR A 197 3.33 8.50 -0.13
N GLN A 198 4.21 8.97 -1.01
CA GLN A 198 4.93 10.24 -0.84
C GLN A 198 3.98 11.43 -0.74
N ASN A 199 2.99 11.52 -1.65
CA ASN A 199 2.04 12.62 -1.68
C ASN A 199 1.16 12.66 -0.42
N ARG A 200 0.65 11.50 0.05
CA ARG A 200 -0.17 11.44 1.26
C ARG A 200 0.63 11.78 2.50
N GLN A 201 1.87 11.32 2.60
CA GLN A 201 2.77 11.72 3.70
C GLN A 201 3.03 13.23 3.68
N SER A 202 3.29 13.82 2.51
CA SER A 202 3.47 15.28 2.38
C SER A 202 2.21 16.05 2.75
N ALA A 203 1.02 15.55 2.37
CA ALA A 203 -0.25 16.14 2.74
C ALA A 203 -0.50 16.12 4.25
N VAL A 204 -0.17 14.99 4.92
CA VAL A 204 -0.29 14.88 6.39
C VAL A 204 0.66 15.85 7.10
N ARG A 205 1.91 16.00 6.63
CA ARG A 205 2.84 16.95 7.25
C ARG A 205 2.33 18.39 7.21
N LYS A 206 1.79 18.82 6.07
CA LYS A 206 1.17 20.15 5.94
C LYS A 206 -0.08 20.28 6.81
N LEU A 207 -0.95 19.25 6.78
CA LEU A 207 -2.19 19.24 7.55
C LEU A 207 -1.93 19.32 9.06
N ALA A 208 -0.90 18.64 9.55
CA ALA A 208 -0.50 18.63 10.95
C ALA A 208 -0.09 20.02 11.51
N GLU A 209 0.26 20.96 10.63
CA GLU A 209 0.55 22.35 11.03
C GLU A 209 -0.71 23.17 11.35
N GLU A 210 -1.90 22.69 10.95
CA GLU A 210 -3.15 23.45 10.97
C GLU A 210 -4.24 22.81 11.86
N VAL A 211 -4.01 21.61 12.41
CA VAL A 211 -5.04 20.83 13.10
C VAL A 211 -4.68 20.43 14.51
N ASP A 212 -5.68 20.31 15.38
CA ASP A 212 -5.52 19.87 16.77
C ASP A 212 -5.57 18.34 16.88
N VAL A 213 -6.29 17.68 15.96
CA VAL A 213 -6.46 16.22 15.89
C VAL A 213 -6.43 15.77 14.44
N LEU A 214 -5.78 14.64 14.19
CA LEU A 214 -5.74 13.99 12.88
C LEU A 214 -6.49 12.65 12.93
N LEU A 215 -7.50 12.50 12.08
CA LEU A 215 -8.19 11.25 11.86
C LEU A 215 -7.74 10.64 10.51
N VAL A 216 -7.22 9.42 10.57
CA VAL A 216 -6.77 8.66 9.40
C VAL A 216 -7.75 7.55 9.13
N VAL A 217 -8.48 7.62 8.03
CA VAL A 217 -9.36 6.54 7.59
C VAL A 217 -8.53 5.47 6.89
N GLY A 218 -8.55 4.23 7.42
CA GLY A 218 -7.78 3.13 6.85
C GLY A 218 -7.73 1.91 7.76
N ALA A 219 -7.31 0.78 7.19
CA ALA A 219 -7.24 -0.49 7.90
C ALA A 219 -5.97 -0.61 8.75
N GLN A 220 -6.07 -1.33 9.88
CA GLN A 220 -4.97 -1.58 10.81
C GLN A 220 -3.80 -2.36 10.19
N ASN A 221 -4.08 -3.22 9.20
CA ASN A 221 -3.08 -3.97 8.45
C ASN A 221 -2.50 -3.21 7.24
N SER A 222 -2.92 -1.97 7.00
CA SER A 222 -2.40 -1.13 5.92
C SER A 222 -1.15 -0.37 6.37
N SER A 223 0.02 -0.75 5.85
CA SER A 223 1.30 -0.05 6.10
C SER A 223 1.20 1.45 5.81
N ASN A 224 0.63 1.83 4.65
CA ASN A 224 0.45 3.23 4.30
C ASN A 224 -0.43 3.98 5.32
N SER A 225 -1.56 3.41 5.76
CA SER A 225 -2.47 4.08 6.70
C SER A 225 -1.85 4.27 8.07
N ASN A 226 -1.16 3.25 8.59
CA ASN A 226 -0.41 3.34 9.85
C ASN A 226 0.63 4.46 9.78
N ARG A 227 1.37 4.53 8.66
CA ARG A 227 2.40 5.55 8.52
C ARG A 227 1.85 6.98 8.53
N LEU A 228 0.67 7.22 7.94
CA LEU A 228 0.02 8.54 8.00
C LEU A 228 -0.31 8.94 9.45
N ARG A 229 -0.82 8.00 10.26
CA ARG A 229 -1.08 8.21 11.68
C ARG A 229 0.21 8.50 12.46
N GLU A 230 1.27 7.74 12.19
CA GLU A 230 2.57 7.90 12.84
C GLU A 230 3.18 9.28 12.57
N ILE A 231 3.16 9.75 11.32
CA ILE A 231 3.65 11.09 10.95
C ILE A 231 2.91 12.18 11.74
N GLY A 232 1.59 12.11 11.88
CA GLY A 232 0.86 13.07 12.70
C GLY A 232 1.31 13.04 14.16
N ALA A 233 1.49 11.85 14.73
CA ALA A 233 1.97 11.67 16.11
C ALA A 233 3.41 12.19 16.30
N GLU A 234 4.30 11.95 15.35
CA GLU A 234 5.68 12.46 15.35
C GLU A 234 5.74 13.99 15.33
N LEU A 235 4.74 14.62 14.72
CA LEU A 235 4.57 16.07 14.70
C LEU A 235 3.79 16.61 15.92
N ASN A 236 3.60 15.77 16.94
CA ASN A 236 2.88 16.09 18.19
C ASN A 236 1.39 16.41 17.99
N VAL A 237 0.77 15.93 16.92
CA VAL A 237 -0.68 15.99 16.70
C VAL A 237 -1.30 14.67 17.14
N PRO A 238 -2.27 14.66 18.09
CA PRO A 238 -3.05 13.47 18.41
C PRO A 238 -3.64 12.85 17.14
N SER A 239 -3.23 11.62 16.80
CA SER A 239 -3.51 11.01 15.51
C SER A 239 -4.10 9.62 15.69
N TYR A 240 -5.25 9.36 15.09
CA TYR A 240 -6.01 8.13 15.27
C TYR A 240 -6.31 7.47 13.94
N LEU A 241 -6.08 6.15 13.87
CA LEU A 241 -6.42 5.32 12.73
C LEU A 241 -7.78 4.68 12.99
N ILE A 242 -8.70 4.85 12.05
CA ILE A 242 -10.08 4.34 12.16
C ILE A 242 -10.49 3.60 10.88
N ASP A 243 -11.10 2.44 11.04
CA ASP A 243 -11.58 1.64 9.90
C ASP A 243 -12.82 2.27 9.24
N ASP A 244 -13.71 2.84 10.05
CA ASP A 244 -14.96 3.47 9.62
C ASP A 244 -15.46 4.53 10.64
N ALA A 245 -16.55 5.19 10.32
CA ALA A 245 -17.15 6.22 11.17
C ALA A 245 -17.66 5.70 12.53
N GLN A 246 -17.95 4.40 12.68
CA GLN A 246 -18.44 3.81 13.93
C GLN A 246 -17.29 3.65 14.94
N ALA A 247 -16.05 3.54 14.46
CA ALA A 247 -14.86 3.47 15.29
C ALA A 247 -14.44 4.83 15.88
N LEU A 248 -15.13 5.92 15.53
CA LEU A 248 -14.86 7.24 16.06
C LEU A 248 -15.14 7.31 17.57
N ASN A 249 -14.09 7.56 18.35
CA ASN A 249 -14.22 7.90 19.77
C ASN A 249 -14.34 9.42 19.92
N THR A 250 -15.50 9.91 20.37
CA THR A 250 -15.79 11.36 20.52
C THR A 250 -14.92 12.05 21.57
N GLU A 251 -14.34 11.32 22.53
CA GLU A 251 -13.39 11.87 23.50
C GLU A 251 -12.12 12.42 22.84
N TRP A 252 -11.74 11.93 21.66
CA TRP A 252 -10.61 12.46 20.91
C TRP A 252 -10.81 13.89 20.42
N LEU A 253 -12.07 14.33 20.35
CA LEU A 253 -12.48 15.63 19.78
C LEU A 253 -12.77 16.69 20.84
N LYS A 254 -12.71 16.32 22.14
CA LYS A 254 -13.25 17.14 23.25
C LYS A 254 -12.70 18.56 23.32
N ASP A 255 -11.42 18.72 23.00
CA ASP A 255 -10.74 20.02 23.06
C ASP A 255 -10.26 20.48 21.67
N ALA A 256 -10.72 19.83 20.59
CA ALA A 256 -10.29 20.12 19.22
C ALA A 256 -11.18 21.20 18.59
N GLU A 257 -10.60 22.29 18.17
CA GLU A 257 -11.27 23.31 17.35
C GLU A 257 -11.18 22.96 15.86
N THR A 258 -10.07 22.34 15.44
CA THR A 258 -9.80 21.95 14.05
C THR A 258 -9.43 20.48 13.94
N VAL A 259 -10.17 19.73 13.13
CA VAL A 259 -9.95 18.31 12.88
C VAL A 259 -9.47 18.10 11.44
N GLY A 260 -8.31 17.50 11.30
CA GLY A 260 -7.80 17.04 10.01
C GLY A 260 -8.29 15.63 9.69
N ILE A 261 -8.69 15.41 8.46
CA ILE A 261 -9.09 14.08 7.99
C ILE A 261 -8.24 13.72 6.77
N THR A 262 -7.60 12.58 6.83
CA THR A 262 -6.94 11.94 5.69
C THR A 262 -7.40 10.49 5.53
N ALA A 263 -7.00 9.86 4.44
CA ALA A 263 -7.31 8.47 4.19
C ALA A 263 -6.16 7.75 3.50
N GLY A 264 -5.90 6.52 3.91
CA GLY A 264 -4.90 5.67 3.29
C GLY A 264 -5.21 5.37 1.83
N ALA A 265 -4.16 4.99 1.07
CA ALA A 265 -4.26 4.73 -0.37
C ALA A 265 -5.20 3.58 -0.76
N SER A 266 -5.64 2.77 0.20
CA SER A 266 -6.60 1.67 0.03
C SER A 266 -7.98 1.95 0.63
N ALA A 267 -8.22 3.15 1.20
CA ALA A 267 -9.50 3.52 1.77
C ALA A 267 -10.41 4.22 0.75
N PRO A 268 -11.65 3.75 0.55
CA PRO A 268 -12.59 4.41 -0.36
C PRO A 268 -13.06 5.75 0.21
N GLU A 269 -13.30 6.72 -0.68
CA GLU A 269 -13.81 8.04 -0.30
C GLU A 269 -15.15 7.98 0.45
N ALA A 270 -15.96 6.96 0.20
CA ALA A 270 -17.22 6.74 0.92
C ALA A 270 -17.02 6.68 2.44
N LEU A 271 -15.97 6.02 2.93
CA LEU A 271 -15.67 5.97 4.37
C LEU A 271 -15.29 7.35 4.94
N VAL A 272 -14.60 8.19 4.15
CA VAL A 272 -14.32 9.57 4.53
C VAL A 272 -15.61 10.37 4.65
N GLN A 273 -16.51 10.23 3.68
CA GLN A 273 -17.79 10.93 3.67
C GLN A 273 -18.73 10.46 4.80
N GLU A 274 -18.71 9.16 5.14
CA GLU A 274 -19.41 8.62 6.31
C GLU A 274 -18.88 9.25 7.61
N LEU A 275 -17.54 9.39 7.74
CA LEU A 275 -16.93 10.05 8.89
C LEU A 275 -17.29 11.55 8.97
N VAL A 276 -17.23 12.26 7.84
CA VAL A 276 -17.64 13.67 7.74
C VAL A 276 -19.09 13.83 8.15
N SER A 277 -19.99 12.96 7.69
CA SER A 277 -21.41 12.98 8.08
C SER A 277 -21.57 12.76 9.58
N ARG A 278 -20.81 11.80 10.15
CA ARG A 278 -20.85 11.52 11.59
C ARG A 278 -20.37 12.72 12.43
N LEU A 279 -19.32 13.42 11.99
CA LEU A 279 -18.84 14.63 12.66
C LEU A 279 -19.87 15.76 12.59
N SER A 280 -20.57 15.91 11.47
CA SER A 280 -21.62 16.91 11.27
C SER A 280 -22.87 16.64 12.13
N GLU A 281 -23.10 15.41 12.58
CA GLU A 281 -24.14 15.08 13.55
C GLU A 281 -23.77 15.46 15.00
N LEU A 282 -22.46 15.58 15.28
CA LEU A 282 -21.97 15.85 16.63
C LEU A 282 -21.80 17.34 16.92
N ASP A 283 -21.51 18.13 15.88
CA ASP A 283 -21.26 19.56 16.02
C ASP A 283 -21.58 20.29 14.70
N ASP A 284 -21.79 21.62 14.78
CA ASP A 284 -21.79 22.48 13.60
C ASP A 284 -20.39 22.50 12.99
N VAL A 285 -20.27 22.04 11.73
CA VAL A 285 -18.96 21.91 11.04
C VAL A 285 -18.77 22.98 9.96
N GLU A 286 -17.59 23.54 9.92
CA GLU A 286 -17.11 24.42 8.85
C GLU A 286 -16.00 23.70 8.07
N PHE A 287 -16.18 23.57 6.75
CA PHE A 287 -15.14 23.00 5.88
C PHE A 287 -14.15 24.06 5.46
N VAL A 288 -12.87 23.74 5.57
CA VAL A 288 -11.76 24.61 5.16
C VAL A 288 -11.06 23.96 3.97
N ASP A 289 -10.80 24.74 2.95
CA ASP A 289 -10.05 24.30 1.78
C ASP A 289 -8.60 23.97 2.16
N PHE A 290 -8.09 22.86 1.61
CA PHE A 290 -6.70 22.43 1.77
C PHE A 290 -5.98 22.49 0.42
N ASP A 291 -4.89 23.26 0.37
CA ASP A 291 -4.05 23.36 -0.82
C ASP A 291 -3.18 22.10 -0.97
N GLY A 292 -3.59 21.19 -1.81
CA GLY A 292 -2.97 19.89 -2.00
C GLY A 292 -2.67 19.54 -3.46
N ILE A 293 -1.96 18.43 -3.63
CA ILE A 293 -1.57 17.92 -4.94
C ILE A 293 -2.73 17.17 -5.57
N GLN A 294 -3.02 17.45 -6.85
CA GLN A 294 -3.93 16.63 -7.66
C GLN A 294 -3.15 15.52 -8.35
N GLU A 295 -3.58 14.28 -8.14
CA GLU A 295 -2.99 13.09 -8.76
C GLU A 295 -3.70 12.77 -10.08
N ASN A 296 -2.94 12.77 -11.19
CA ASN A 296 -3.45 12.46 -12.54
C ASN A 296 -2.77 11.19 -13.08
N VAL A 297 -2.68 10.15 -12.24
CA VAL A 297 -2.06 8.88 -12.60
C VAL A 297 -3.14 7.86 -12.90
N THR A 298 -2.99 7.14 -14.01
CA THR A 298 -3.83 6.00 -14.37
C THR A 298 -2.96 4.85 -14.85
N PHE A 299 -3.36 3.62 -14.56
CA PHE A 299 -2.68 2.42 -15.03
C PHE A 299 -3.55 1.62 -15.99
N LYS A 300 -2.93 1.07 -17.03
CA LYS A 300 -3.62 0.22 -17.99
C LYS A 300 -4.09 -1.08 -17.34
N LEU A 301 -5.28 -1.52 -17.72
CA LEU A 301 -5.78 -2.84 -17.38
C LEU A 301 -4.97 -3.93 -18.10
N PRO A 302 -4.92 -5.16 -17.55
CA PRO A 302 -4.40 -6.33 -18.26
C PRO A 302 -5.11 -6.52 -19.60
N ILE A 303 -4.39 -7.09 -20.57
CA ILE A 303 -4.87 -7.18 -21.96
C ILE A 303 -6.16 -8.00 -22.05
N GLU A 304 -6.30 -8.98 -21.17
CA GLU A 304 -7.46 -9.89 -21.07
C GLU A 304 -8.76 -9.16 -20.70
N LEU A 305 -8.64 -8.01 -20.01
CA LEU A 305 -9.79 -7.22 -19.56
C LEU A 305 -10.01 -5.93 -20.37
N GLN A 306 -9.10 -5.63 -21.31
CA GLN A 306 -9.28 -4.47 -22.19
C GLN A 306 -10.49 -4.68 -23.11
N GLY A 307 -11.38 -3.69 -23.16
CA GLY A 307 -12.61 -3.74 -23.95
C GLY A 307 -13.81 -4.39 -23.25
N VAL A 308 -13.65 -4.88 -22.03
CA VAL A 308 -14.82 -5.20 -21.18
C VAL A 308 -15.41 -3.86 -20.75
N ALA A 309 -16.65 -3.58 -21.16
CA ALA A 309 -17.31 -2.33 -20.78
C ALA A 309 -17.49 -2.29 -19.26
N ALA A 310 -17.17 -1.18 -18.64
CA ALA A 310 -17.31 -0.96 -17.19
C ALA A 310 -18.80 -0.99 -16.73
#